data_868d307d55794386c47ef25eb14304ef
#
_entry.id   868d307d55794386c47ef25eb14304ef
#
_cell.length_a   1.000
_cell.length_b   1.000
_cell.length_c   1.000
_cell.angle_alpha   90.00
_cell.angle_beta   90.00
_cell.angle_gamma   90.00
#
_symmetry.space_group_name_H-M   'P 1'
#
loop_
_entity.id
_entity.type
_entity.pdbx_description
1 polymer ?
#
loop_
_entity_poly.entity_id
_entity_poly.type
_entity_poly.pdbx_seq_one_letter_code
_entity_poly.pdbx_strand_id
1 'polypeptide(L)'
;MIDAAGLRVMRAIADEGSFTGAAVAMGYSQPAISQMVRRLEQRTGTVLVERVGRKVRLTEAGQVLARHAVGVLAALEAAEEEVAAIAGLRAGRVRLMAFPSSSATLVPRALALVKQRYPDIKVTFTEAEPPESLAALRAGECDLAVAFAYEGTDLGRGEEDLDMFVTIKLLDDEVRLALPKDHPMAGAQVADLSLLGDESWIAGCPRCRGHLLAVCRTAGFMPNVAF
;
A
#
# COMPACT_ATOMS: atom_id res chain seq x y z
N MET A 1 -5.26 1.64 -30.56
CA MET A 1 -4.53 0.83 -29.54
C MET A 1 -4.23 1.73 -28.36
N ILE A 2 -4.41 1.23 -27.14
CA ILE A 2 -4.06 1.91 -25.89
C ILE A 2 -2.53 1.90 -25.77
N ASP A 3 -1.94 3.02 -25.36
CA ASP A 3 -0.49 3.18 -25.16
C ASP A 3 -0.16 3.65 -23.73
N ALA A 4 1.09 3.55 -23.33
CA ALA A 4 1.54 3.94 -21.99
C ALA A 4 1.26 5.41 -21.67
N ALA A 5 1.35 6.31 -22.67
CA ALA A 5 1.06 7.74 -22.46
C ALA A 5 -0.42 7.96 -22.13
N GLY A 6 -1.31 7.25 -22.82
CA GLY A 6 -2.75 7.27 -22.53
C GLY A 6 -3.06 6.73 -21.13
N LEU A 7 -2.42 5.63 -20.70
CA LEU A 7 -2.59 5.09 -19.37
C LEU A 7 -2.11 6.05 -18.27
N ARG A 8 -0.94 6.71 -18.46
CA ARG A 8 -0.43 7.72 -17.53
C ARG A 8 -1.40 8.90 -17.38
N VAL A 9 -1.98 9.36 -18.49
CA VAL A 9 -2.98 10.45 -18.44
C VAL A 9 -4.24 10.05 -17.70
N MET A 10 -4.76 8.84 -17.93
CA MET A 10 -5.96 8.37 -17.24
C MET A 10 -5.73 8.24 -15.74
N ARG A 11 -4.56 7.73 -15.34
CA ARG A 11 -4.16 7.65 -13.92
C ARG A 11 -4.07 9.06 -13.32
N ALA A 12 -3.34 9.97 -13.94
CA ALA A 12 -3.18 11.33 -13.43
C ALA A 12 -4.53 12.07 -13.27
N ILE A 13 -5.49 11.85 -14.18
CA ILE A 13 -6.83 12.42 -14.05
C ILE A 13 -7.61 11.75 -12.90
N ALA A 14 -7.42 10.44 -12.66
CA ALA A 14 -8.03 9.75 -11.52
C ALA A 14 -7.54 10.31 -10.19
N ASP A 15 -6.22 10.51 -10.06
CA ASP A 15 -5.56 10.97 -8.84
C ASP A 15 -5.88 12.46 -8.56
N GLU A 16 -5.85 13.31 -9.58
CA GLU A 16 -5.96 14.77 -9.44
C GLU A 16 -7.40 15.30 -9.58
N GLY A 17 -8.33 14.52 -10.09
CA GLY A 17 -9.71 14.91 -10.30
C GLY A 17 -9.92 16.09 -11.27
N SER A 18 -8.88 16.50 -12.00
CA SER A 18 -8.94 17.64 -12.95
C SER A 18 -7.88 17.55 -14.04
N PHE A 19 -8.20 18.09 -15.23
CA PHE A 19 -7.22 18.23 -16.33
C PHE A 19 -6.04 19.13 -15.96
N THR A 20 -6.27 20.16 -15.14
CA THR A 20 -5.23 21.09 -14.72
C THR A 20 -4.28 20.44 -13.72
N GLY A 21 -4.81 19.70 -12.72
CA GLY A 21 -4.01 18.94 -11.78
C GLY A 21 -3.17 17.89 -12.52
N ALA A 22 -3.78 17.08 -13.38
CA ALA A 22 -3.08 16.09 -14.20
C ALA A 22 -1.98 16.72 -15.07
N ALA A 23 -2.22 17.91 -15.63
CA ALA A 23 -1.22 18.62 -16.41
C ALA A 23 0.00 19.02 -15.57
N VAL A 24 -0.24 19.56 -14.38
CA VAL A 24 0.83 19.90 -13.42
C VAL A 24 1.61 18.66 -13.01
N ALA A 25 0.92 17.60 -12.60
CA ALA A 25 1.53 16.35 -12.16
C ALA A 25 2.40 15.69 -13.24
N MET A 26 2.00 15.80 -14.50
CA MET A 26 2.71 15.20 -15.63
C MET A 26 3.71 16.14 -16.32
N GLY A 27 3.80 17.42 -15.92
CA GLY A 27 4.65 18.42 -16.58
C GLY A 27 4.18 18.82 -17.98
N TYR A 28 2.87 18.77 -18.25
CA TYR A 28 2.26 19.15 -19.53
C TYR A 28 1.38 20.39 -19.39
N SER A 29 0.95 20.94 -20.52
CA SER A 29 -0.12 21.95 -20.53
C SER A 29 -1.50 21.27 -20.48
N GLN A 30 -2.48 21.95 -19.88
CA GLN A 30 -3.86 21.44 -19.83
C GLN A 30 -4.44 21.12 -21.24
N PRO A 31 -4.21 21.94 -22.30
CA PRO A 31 -4.63 21.58 -23.66
C PRO A 31 -3.99 20.27 -24.16
N ALA A 32 -2.72 20.01 -23.82
CA ALA A 32 -2.05 18.77 -24.21
C ALA A 32 -2.72 17.55 -23.55
N ILE A 33 -3.01 17.59 -22.25
CA ILE A 33 -3.74 16.53 -21.55
C ILE A 33 -5.12 16.31 -22.19
N SER A 34 -5.87 17.39 -22.46
CA SER A 34 -7.17 17.29 -23.11
C SER A 34 -7.09 16.63 -24.50
N GLN A 35 -6.03 16.95 -25.28
CA GLN A 35 -5.81 16.32 -26.57
C GLN A 35 -5.42 14.84 -26.46
N MET A 36 -4.61 14.46 -25.45
CA MET A 36 -4.24 13.07 -25.21
C MET A 36 -5.47 12.23 -24.85
N VAL A 37 -6.36 12.74 -23.99
CA VAL A 37 -7.63 12.08 -23.66
C VAL A 37 -8.49 11.90 -24.92
N ARG A 38 -8.72 12.94 -25.72
CA ARG A 38 -9.49 12.83 -26.96
C ARG A 38 -8.94 11.78 -27.94
N ARG A 39 -7.62 11.71 -28.09
CA ARG A 39 -6.98 10.68 -28.92
C ARG A 39 -7.21 9.28 -28.38
N LEU A 40 -7.16 9.13 -27.05
CA LEU A 40 -7.41 7.85 -26.39
C LEU A 40 -8.88 7.42 -26.57
N GLU A 41 -9.83 8.34 -26.37
CA GLU A 41 -11.26 8.12 -26.63
C GLU A 41 -11.54 7.71 -28.08
N GLN A 42 -10.92 8.39 -29.05
CA GLN A 42 -11.02 8.02 -30.46
C GLN A 42 -10.49 6.60 -30.74
N ARG A 43 -9.40 6.19 -30.06
CA ARG A 43 -8.80 4.85 -30.23
C ARG A 43 -9.60 3.75 -29.54
N THR A 44 -10.24 4.06 -28.43
CA THR A 44 -11.06 3.12 -27.66
C THR A 44 -12.51 3.07 -28.14
N GLY A 45 -12.93 4.07 -28.90
CA GLY A 45 -14.31 4.19 -29.38
C GLY A 45 -15.33 4.54 -28.29
N THR A 46 -14.86 4.98 -27.10
CA THR A 46 -15.74 5.30 -25.97
C THR A 46 -15.27 6.55 -25.23
N VAL A 47 -16.20 7.22 -24.57
CA VAL A 47 -15.92 8.36 -23.70
C VAL A 47 -15.32 7.87 -22.40
N LEU A 48 -14.17 8.40 -22.02
CA LEU A 48 -13.43 8.01 -20.81
C LEU A 48 -13.55 9.04 -19.69
N VAL A 49 -13.87 10.28 -20.04
CA VAL A 49 -13.91 11.40 -19.11
C VAL A 49 -15.15 12.25 -19.38
N GLU A 50 -15.91 12.56 -18.33
CA GLU A 50 -17.08 13.43 -18.37
C GLU A 50 -16.88 14.68 -17.51
N ARG A 51 -17.57 15.76 -17.89
CA ARG A 51 -17.61 17.00 -17.12
C ARG A 51 -18.84 17.05 -16.25
N VAL A 52 -18.65 17.22 -14.95
CA VAL A 52 -19.73 17.41 -13.98
C VAL A 52 -19.57 18.82 -13.39
N GLY A 53 -20.24 19.79 -13.98
CA GLY A 53 -20.04 21.22 -13.66
C GLY A 53 -18.62 21.69 -13.99
N ARG A 54 -17.87 22.11 -12.96
CA ARG A 54 -16.46 22.54 -13.09
C ARG A 54 -15.46 21.39 -12.83
N LYS A 55 -15.93 20.23 -12.41
CA LYS A 55 -15.08 19.07 -12.10
C LYS A 55 -15.05 18.09 -13.28
N VAL A 56 -14.03 17.27 -13.27
CA VAL A 56 -13.83 16.18 -14.23
C VAL A 56 -13.99 14.86 -13.48
N ARG A 57 -14.73 13.93 -14.06
CA ARG A 57 -14.94 12.59 -13.51
C ARG A 57 -14.65 11.55 -14.60
N LEU A 58 -14.07 10.44 -14.20
CA LEU A 58 -13.91 9.30 -15.10
C LEU A 58 -15.27 8.60 -15.28
N THR A 59 -15.56 8.21 -16.53
CA THR A 59 -16.64 7.27 -16.83
C THR A 59 -16.28 5.87 -16.29
N GLU A 60 -17.20 4.92 -16.32
CA GLU A 60 -16.91 3.53 -15.98
C GLU A 60 -15.73 2.97 -16.80
N ALA A 61 -15.71 3.22 -18.12
CA ALA A 61 -14.61 2.84 -18.98
C ALA A 61 -13.29 3.54 -18.61
N GLY A 62 -13.35 4.81 -18.22
CA GLY A 62 -12.21 5.57 -17.72
C GLY A 62 -11.64 5.00 -16.43
N GLN A 63 -12.51 4.60 -15.50
CA GLN A 63 -12.13 3.95 -14.25
C GLN A 63 -11.47 2.59 -14.47
N VAL A 64 -11.98 1.79 -15.41
CA VAL A 64 -11.36 0.52 -15.81
C VAL A 64 -9.94 0.77 -16.30
N LEU A 65 -9.74 1.73 -17.20
CA LEU A 65 -8.40 2.05 -17.71
C LEU A 65 -7.47 2.58 -16.63
N ALA A 66 -7.94 3.44 -15.73
CA ALA A 66 -7.13 3.98 -14.64
C ALA A 66 -6.68 2.87 -13.67
N ARG A 67 -7.56 1.91 -13.33
CA ARG A 67 -7.19 0.76 -12.51
C ARG A 67 -6.14 -0.12 -13.16
N HIS A 68 -6.32 -0.47 -14.43
CA HIS A 68 -5.34 -1.28 -15.17
C HIS A 68 -4.05 -0.54 -15.48
N ALA A 69 -4.09 0.80 -15.57
CA ALA A 69 -2.90 1.62 -15.84
C ALA A 69 -1.79 1.35 -14.82
N VAL A 70 -2.13 1.18 -13.55
CA VAL A 70 -1.17 0.95 -12.47
C VAL A 70 -0.32 -0.30 -12.76
N GLY A 71 -0.96 -1.45 -12.93
CA GLY A 71 -0.25 -2.71 -13.17
C GLY A 71 0.51 -2.73 -14.51
N VAL A 72 -0.08 -2.17 -15.59
CA VAL A 72 0.58 -2.14 -16.91
C VAL A 72 1.80 -1.22 -16.90
N LEU A 73 1.70 -0.04 -16.26
CA LEU A 73 2.83 0.89 -16.17
C LEU A 73 3.94 0.33 -15.28
N ALA A 74 3.58 -0.34 -14.18
CA ALA A 74 4.57 -1.02 -13.34
C ALA A 74 5.31 -2.14 -14.07
N ALA A 75 4.59 -2.95 -14.85
CA ALA A 75 5.20 -4.01 -15.66
C ALA A 75 6.12 -3.46 -16.75
N LEU A 76 5.75 -2.34 -17.36
CA LEU A 76 6.60 -1.65 -18.35
C LEU A 76 7.87 -1.11 -17.70
N GLU A 77 7.75 -0.46 -16.54
CA GLU A 77 8.91 0.03 -15.77
C GLU A 77 9.84 -1.11 -15.36
N ALA A 78 9.29 -2.25 -14.88
CA ALA A 78 10.08 -3.42 -14.55
C ALA A 78 10.86 -3.98 -15.75
N ALA A 79 10.23 -4.05 -16.92
CA ALA A 79 10.90 -4.50 -18.15
C ALA A 79 12.02 -3.53 -18.57
N GLU A 80 11.81 -2.22 -18.48
CA GLU A 80 12.84 -1.21 -18.76
C GLU A 80 14.02 -1.35 -17.79
N GLU A 81 13.75 -1.63 -16.49
CA GLU A 81 14.79 -1.86 -15.47
C GLU A 81 15.59 -3.15 -15.73
N GLU A 82 14.93 -4.24 -16.12
CA GLU A 82 15.61 -5.49 -16.48
C GLU A 82 16.53 -5.29 -17.70
N VAL A 83 16.07 -4.58 -18.72
CA VAL A 83 16.89 -4.25 -19.89
C VAL A 83 18.08 -3.38 -19.52
N ALA A 84 17.86 -2.38 -18.66
CA ALA A 84 18.94 -1.53 -18.15
C ALA A 84 19.97 -2.30 -17.32
N ALA A 85 19.52 -3.27 -16.52
CA ALA A 85 20.40 -4.16 -15.75
C ALA A 85 21.29 -5.02 -16.66
N ILE A 86 20.73 -5.57 -17.74
CA ILE A 86 21.48 -6.35 -18.75
C ILE A 86 22.51 -5.45 -19.46
N ALA A 87 22.15 -4.20 -19.74
CA ALA A 87 23.05 -3.23 -20.35
C ALA A 87 24.20 -2.77 -19.43
N GLY A 88 24.30 -3.31 -18.21
CA GLY A 88 25.34 -2.97 -17.24
C GLY A 88 25.10 -1.64 -16.51
N LEU A 89 23.95 -1.04 -16.68
CA LEU A 89 23.48 0.13 -15.94
C LEU A 89 22.97 -0.36 -14.57
N ARG A 90 23.85 -0.42 -13.57
CA ARG A 90 23.60 -0.96 -12.22
C ARG A 90 22.71 -0.06 -11.33
N ALA A 91 21.98 0.85 -11.90
CA ALA A 91 21.08 1.74 -11.19
C ALA A 91 19.65 1.16 -11.22
N GLY A 92 19.18 0.66 -10.09
CA GLY A 92 17.81 0.20 -9.90
C GLY A 92 17.01 1.12 -8.97
N ARG A 93 15.69 1.00 -9.00
CA ARG A 93 14.80 1.63 -8.03
C ARG A 93 14.02 0.55 -7.28
N VAL A 94 13.84 0.71 -5.97
CA VAL A 94 13.00 -0.14 -5.14
C VAL A 94 12.00 0.74 -4.40
N ARG A 95 10.71 0.45 -4.56
CA ARG A 95 9.62 1.09 -3.82
C ARG A 95 9.24 0.16 -2.67
N LEU A 96 9.58 0.58 -1.45
CA LEU A 96 9.34 -0.18 -0.23
C LEU A 96 8.17 0.42 0.55
N MET A 97 7.25 -0.41 0.97
CA MET A 97 6.24 -0.05 1.98
C MET A 97 6.42 -0.87 3.24
N ALA A 98 6.15 -0.25 4.40
CA ALA A 98 6.26 -0.94 5.69
C ALA A 98 5.38 -0.26 6.75
N PHE A 99 4.92 -1.05 7.72
CA PHE A 99 4.08 -0.58 8.81
C PHE A 99 4.90 0.18 9.89
N PRO A 100 4.27 1.04 10.72
CA PRO A 100 4.96 2.00 11.59
C PRO A 100 6.06 1.41 12.48
N SER A 101 5.83 0.30 13.18
CA SER A 101 6.85 -0.25 14.08
C SER A 101 8.05 -0.84 13.32
N SER A 102 7.86 -1.41 12.13
CA SER A 102 8.96 -1.83 11.25
C SER A 102 9.70 -0.65 10.64
N SER A 103 8.99 0.44 10.36
CA SER A 103 9.56 1.71 9.88
C SER A 103 10.53 2.32 10.89
N ALA A 104 10.22 2.20 12.17
CA ALA A 104 11.07 2.70 13.25
C ALA A 104 12.28 1.80 13.58
N THR A 105 12.27 0.52 13.18
CA THR A 105 13.24 -0.49 13.62
C THR A 105 14.01 -1.16 12.49
N LEU A 106 13.31 -1.94 11.66
CA LEU A 106 13.93 -2.77 10.61
C LEU A 106 14.35 -1.94 9.40
N VAL A 107 13.46 -1.06 8.92
CA VAL A 107 13.64 -0.32 7.67
C VAL A 107 14.91 0.54 7.68
N PRO A 108 15.21 1.36 8.70
CA PRO A 108 16.41 2.19 8.71
C PRO A 108 17.70 1.37 8.59
N ARG A 109 17.75 0.20 9.26
CA ARG A 109 18.91 -0.69 9.19
C ARG A 109 19.07 -1.32 7.81
N ALA A 110 17.95 -1.76 7.21
CA ALA A 110 17.96 -2.32 5.87
C ALA A 110 18.41 -1.27 4.83
N LEU A 111 17.86 -0.05 4.89
CA LEU A 111 18.24 1.04 4.00
C LEU A 111 19.70 1.41 4.12
N ALA A 112 20.27 1.44 5.33
CA ALA A 112 21.70 1.69 5.55
C ALA A 112 22.58 0.61 4.89
N LEU A 113 22.21 -0.66 5.04
CA LEU A 113 22.93 -1.78 4.42
C LEU A 113 22.83 -1.76 2.89
N VAL A 114 21.64 -1.48 2.35
CA VAL A 114 21.46 -1.36 0.89
C VAL A 114 22.30 -0.22 0.36
N LYS A 115 22.26 0.96 1.00
CA LYS A 115 23.05 2.12 0.57
C LYS A 115 24.56 1.87 0.61
N GLN A 116 25.03 1.10 1.60
CA GLN A 116 26.44 0.73 1.71
C GLN A 116 26.88 -0.26 0.62
N ARG A 117 26.04 -1.27 0.30
CA ARG A 117 26.39 -2.33 -0.64
C ARG A 117 26.09 -1.98 -2.10
N TYR A 118 25.07 -1.16 -2.30
CA TYR A 118 24.51 -0.82 -3.62
C TYR A 118 24.21 0.68 -3.69
N PRO A 119 25.25 1.54 -3.74
CA PRO A 119 25.10 3.00 -3.64
C PRO A 119 24.25 3.61 -4.77
N ASP A 120 24.17 2.93 -5.91
CA ASP A 120 23.44 3.37 -7.09
C ASP A 120 21.95 2.97 -7.09
N ILE A 121 21.52 2.10 -6.14
CA ILE A 121 20.12 1.76 -5.98
C ILE A 121 19.40 2.89 -5.25
N LYS A 122 18.32 3.38 -5.86
CA LYS A 122 17.39 4.34 -5.24
C LYS A 122 16.27 3.57 -4.54
N VAL A 123 16.14 3.75 -3.24
CA VAL A 123 15.00 3.22 -2.49
C VAL A 123 14.07 4.37 -2.14
N THR A 124 12.79 4.26 -2.54
CA THR A 124 11.72 5.11 -2.04
C THR A 124 10.97 4.34 -0.96
N PHE A 125 10.58 5.02 0.10
CA PHE A 125 9.93 4.43 1.25
C PHE A 125 8.62 5.16 1.55
N THR A 126 7.56 4.39 1.80
CA THR A 126 6.26 4.89 2.24
C THR A 126 5.78 4.06 3.42
N GLU A 127 5.32 4.73 4.46
CA GLU A 127 4.71 4.07 5.60
C GLU A 127 3.25 3.75 5.31
N ALA A 128 2.87 2.46 5.44
CA ALA A 128 1.51 2.00 5.26
C ALA A 128 1.27 0.70 6.03
N GLU A 129 0.08 0.53 6.54
CA GLU A 129 -0.37 -0.71 7.20
C GLU A 129 -0.56 -1.85 6.17
N PRO A 130 -0.50 -3.14 6.58
CA PRO A 130 -0.58 -4.27 5.66
C PRO A 130 -1.79 -4.29 4.70
N PRO A 131 -3.01 -3.85 5.06
CA PRO A 131 -4.09 -3.78 4.08
C PRO A 131 -3.75 -2.86 2.90
N GLU A 132 -3.23 -1.67 3.16
CA GLU A 132 -2.83 -0.70 2.14
C GLU A 132 -1.58 -1.13 1.39
N SER A 133 -0.53 -1.55 2.11
CA SER A 133 0.73 -1.96 1.49
C SER A 133 0.57 -3.21 0.62
N LEU A 134 -0.28 -4.16 1.00
CA LEU A 134 -0.59 -5.34 0.18
C LEU A 134 -1.46 -4.99 -1.03
N ALA A 135 -2.40 -4.07 -0.89
CA ALA A 135 -3.17 -3.55 -2.03
C ALA A 135 -2.25 -2.83 -3.03
N ALA A 136 -1.34 -1.99 -2.54
CA ALA A 136 -0.34 -1.30 -3.35
C ALA A 136 0.63 -2.28 -4.04
N LEU A 137 1.06 -3.34 -3.34
CA LEU A 137 1.91 -4.38 -3.92
C LEU A 137 1.18 -5.13 -5.04
N ARG A 138 -0.10 -5.49 -4.83
CA ARG A 138 -0.94 -6.13 -5.86
C ARG A 138 -1.16 -5.23 -7.06
N ALA A 139 -1.31 -3.93 -6.83
CA ALA A 139 -1.46 -2.93 -7.88
C ALA A 139 -0.15 -2.60 -8.61
N GLY A 140 1.01 -3.08 -8.13
CA GLY A 140 2.31 -2.72 -8.66
C GLY A 140 2.75 -1.28 -8.30
N GLU A 141 2.18 -0.71 -7.25
CA GLU A 141 2.55 0.62 -6.74
C GLU A 141 3.79 0.59 -5.85
N CYS A 142 4.10 -0.57 -5.27
CA CYS A 142 5.37 -0.85 -4.61
C CYS A 142 5.94 -2.20 -5.07
N ASP A 143 7.23 -2.41 -4.84
CA ASP A 143 7.97 -3.61 -5.24
C ASP A 143 8.14 -4.57 -4.06
N LEU A 144 8.18 -4.04 -2.85
CA LEU A 144 8.31 -4.78 -1.60
C LEU A 144 7.38 -4.19 -0.54
N ALA A 145 6.74 -5.07 0.22
CA ALA A 145 5.97 -4.69 1.40
C ALA A 145 6.46 -5.49 2.63
N VAL A 146 6.78 -4.80 3.71
CA VAL A 146 6.95 -5.44 5.01
C VAL A 146 5.56 -5.51 5.64
N ALA A 147 5.09 -6.73 5.87
CA ALA A 147 3.77 -7.00 6.43
C ALA A 147 3.88 -7.91 7.65
N PHE A 148 2.81 -8.02 8.41
CA PHE A 148 2.68 -8.96 9.51
C PHE A 148 1.39 -9.77 9.40
N ALA A 149 1.39 -10.95 9.99
CA ALA A 149 0.21 -11.79 10.15
C ALA A 149 0.20 -12.35 11.57
N TYR A 150 -0.99 -12.59 12.11
CA TYR A 150 -1.17 -13.22 13.41
C TYR A 150 -1.42 -14.72 13.22
N GLU A 151 -0.76 -15.54 14.03
CA GLU A 151 -0.94 -16.98 14.03
C GLU A 151 -2.37 -17.34 14.49
N GLY A 152 -3.01 -18.29 13.81
CA GLY A 152 -4.35 -18.77 14.17
C GLY A 152 -5.51 -17.82 13.86
N THR A 153 -5.27 -16.70 13.23
CA THR A 153 -6.33 -15.82 12.75
C THR A 153 -6.48 -15.94 11.24
N ASP A 154 -7.71 -16.12 10.77
CA ASP A 154 -8.08 -16.19 9.33
C ASP A 154 -7.97 -14.78 8.65
N LEU A 155 -6.98 -14.00 9.08
CA LEU A 155 -6.66 -12.68 8.53
C LEU A 155 -5.86 -12.87 7.25
N GLY A 156 -6.52 -13.07 6.15
CA GLY A 156 -5.87 -13.30 4.86
C GLY A 156 -6.79 -13.90 3.81
N ARG A 157 -8.05 -14.11 4.10
CA ARG A 157 -9.03 -14.50 3.07
C ARG A 157 -9.65 -13.24 2.45
N GLY A 158 -9.56 -13.13 1.15
CA GLY A 158 -10.07 -12.01 0.37
C GLY A 158 -8.96 -11.14 -0.20
N GLU A 159 -9.13 -9.81 -0.15
CA GLU A 159 -8.16 -8.86 -0.72
C GLU A 159 -6.77 -8.88 -0.06
N GLU A 160 -6.65 -9.51 1.11
CA GLU A 160 -5.44 -9.59 1.92
C GLU A 160 -4.73 -10.96 1.84
N ASP A 161 -5.05 -11.77 0.84
CA ASP A 161 -4.46 -13.10 0.65
C ASP A 161 -2.97 -13.00 0.31
N LEU A 162 -2.13 -13.51 1.22
CA LEU A 162 -0.68 -13.56 1.06
C LEU A 162 -0.23 -14.62 0.05
N ASP A 163 -1.09 -15.59 -0.29
CA ASP A 163 -0.77 -16.66 -1.26
C ASP A 163 -0.53 -16.13 -2.67
N MET A 164 -0.97 -14.90 -2.94
CA MET A 164 -0.70 -14.21 -4.21
C MET A 164 0.71 -13.66 -4.34
N PHE A 165 1.48 -13.63 -3.26
CA PHE A 165 2.79 -13.00 -3.20
C PHE A 165 3.89 -14.01 -2.88
N VAL A 166 5.09 -13.70 -3.32
CA VAL A 166 6.29 -14.37 -2.81
C VAL A 166 6.57 -13.83 -1.41
N THR A 167 6.37 -14.65 -0.40
CA THR A 167 6.53 -14.28 1.01
C THR A 167 7.82 -14.83 1.58
N ILE A 168 8.56 -13.99 2.31
CA ILE A 168 9.76 -14.36 3.04
C ILE A 168 9.55 -13.99 4.51
N LYS A 169 9.52 -15.00 5.39
CA LYS A 169 9.43 -14.77 6.83
C LYS A 169 10.74 -14.14 7.32
N LEU A 170 10.64 -12.98 7.96
CA LEU A 170 11.79 -12.27 8.50
C LEU A 170 12.05 -12.64 9.97
N LEU A 171 11.03 -12.62 10.80
CA LEU A 171 11.11 -12.89 12.24
C LEU A 171 9.72 -13.23 12.80
N ASP A 172 9.69 -13.74 14.02
CA ASP A 172 8.50 -13.79 14.86
C ASP A 172 8.55 -12.60 15.84
N ASP A 173 7.42 -11.91 15.99
CA ASP A 173 7.28 -10.77 16.89
C ASP A 173 6.23 -11.08 17.95
N GLU A 174 6.55 -10.80 19.22
CA GLU A 174 5.66 -11.08 20.34
C GLU A 174 4.66 -9.93 20.51
N VAL A 175 3.38 -10.27 20.54
CA VAL A 175 2.34 -9.32 20.93
C VAL A 175 2.36 -9.12 22.44
N ARG A 176 2.52 -7.88 22.87
CA ARG A 176 2.58 -7.52 24.29
C ARG A 176 1.45 -6.59 24.67
N LEU A 177 0.95 -6.78 25.89
CA LEU A 177 -0.04 -5.91 26.50
C LEU A 177 0.69 -4.74 27.20
N ALA A 178 0.34 -3.51 26.82
CA ALA A 178 0.77 -2.32 27.52
C ALA A 178 -0.28 -1.92 28.55
N LEU A 179 0.14 -1.78 29.80
CA LEU A 179 -0.72 -1.39 30.93
C LEU A 179 -0.17 -0.12 31.61
N PRO A 180 -1.03 0.70 32.23
CA PRO A 180 -0.59 1.76 33.13
C PRO A 180 0.36 1.21 34.20
N LYS A 181 1.29 2.06 34.64
CA LYS A 181 2.35 1.65 35.56
C LYS A 181 1.83 1.17 36.92
N ASP A 182 0.72 1.71 37.34
CA ASP A 182 -0.01 1.46 38.60
C ASP A 182 -1.12 0.43 38.47
N HIS A 183 -1.27 -0.17 37.26
CA HIS A 183 -2.23 -1.24 37.06
C HIS A 183 -1.83 -2.51 37.90
N PRO A 184 -2.77 -3.18 38.57
CA PRO A 184 -2.45 -4.34 39.42
C PRO A 184 -1.66 -5.45 38.73
N MET A 185 -1.80 -5.59 37.41
CA MET A 185 -1.10 -6.58 36.57
C MET A 185 0.16 -6.05 35.90
N ALA A 186 0.57 -4.80 36.13
CA ALA A 186 1.71 -4.17 35.40
C ALA A 186 3.05 -4.91 35.63
N GLY A 187 3.20 -5.68 36.69
CA GLY A 187 4.39 -6.48 36.99
C GLY A 187 4.30 -7.96 36.56
N ALA A 188 3.18 -8.40 36.03
CA ALA A 188 2.98 -9.78 35.63
C ALA A 188 3.75 -10.12 34.35
N GLN A 189 4.42 -11.26 34.30
CA GLN A 189 5.07 -11.77 33.10
C GLN A 189 4.06 -12.23 32.04
N VAL A 190 2.91 -12.72 32.47
CA VAL A 190 1.79 -13.16 31.65
C VAL A 190 0.53 -12.54 32.19
N ALA A 191 -0.24 -11.88 31.34
CA ALA A 191 -1.51 -11.30 31.71
C ALA A 191 -2.64 -12.29 31.46
N ASP A 192 -3.49 -12.54 32.47
CA ASP A 192 -4.76 -13.22 32.26
C ASP A 192 -5.78 -12.24 31.70
N LEU A 193 -6.06 -12.36 30.40
CA LEU A 193 -6.97 -11.46 29.73
C LEU A 193 -8.41 -11.52 30.25
N SER A 194 -8.83 -12.66 30.85
CA SER A 194 -10.17 -12.78 31.40
C SER A 194 -10.46 -11.78 32.52
N LEU A 195 -9.41 -11.30 33.19
CA LEU A 195 -9.50 -10.31 34.26
C LEU A 195 -9.56 -8.84 33.75
N LEU A 196 -9.47 -8.62 32.46
CA LEU A 196 -9.41 -7.31 31.83
C LEU A 196 -10.68 -6.97 31.03
N GLY A 197 -11.76 -7.70 31.28
CA GLY A 197 -13.03 -7.55 30.55
C GLY A 197 -13.68 -6.18 30.72
N ASP A 198 -13.51 -5.54 31.86
CA ASP A 198 -14.08 -4.22 32.19
C ASP A 198 -13.17 -3.05 31.79
N GLU A 199 -11.98 -3.34 31.26
CA GLU A 199 -11.01 -2.31 30.89
C GLU A 199 -11.34 -1.68 29.52
N SER A 200 -10.89 -0.44 29.35
CA SER A 200 -10.94 0.25 28.05
C SER A 200 -9.68 -0.07 27.24
N TRP A 201 -9.88 -0.48 26.00
CA TRP A 201 -8.81 -0.93 25.13
C TRP A 201 -8.48 0.07 24.04
N ILE A 202 -7.23 0.10 23.66
CA ILE A 202 -6.74 0.82 22.48
C ILE A 202 -6.26 -0.24 21.48
N ALA A 203 -6.74 -0.14 20.25
CA ALA A 203 -6.29 -0.99 19.16
C ALA A 203 -5.93 -0.12 17.94
N GLY A 204 -4.78 -0.39 17.35
CA GLY A 204 -4.28 0.35 16.20
C GLY A 204 -5.03 0.01 14.90
N CYS A 205 -4.30 -0.51 13.93
CA CYS A 205 -4.83 -0.82 12.60
C CYS A 205 -5.96 -1.87 12.62
N PRO A 206 -6.74 -2.01 11.53
CA PRO A 206 -7.82 -2.99 11.44
C PRO A 206 -7.39 -4.43 11.73
N ARG A 207 -6.18 -4.84 11.32
CA ARG A 207 -5.61 -6.17 11.65
C ARG A 207 -5.37 -6.34 13.13
N CYS A 208 -4.73 -5.37 13.77
CA CYS A 208 -4.46 -5.39 15.22
C CYS A 208 -5.76 -5.46 16.00
N ARG A 209 -6.77 -4.66 15.58
CA ARG A 209 -8.09 -4.70 16.20
C ARG A 209 -8.78 -6.05 15.99
N GLY A 210 -8.71 -6.63 14.81
CA GLY A 210 -9.27 -7.95 14.52
C GLY A 210 -8.65 -9.03 15.40
N HIS A 211 -7.33 -9.02 15.57
CA HIS A 211 -6.61 -9.91 16.47
C HIS A 211 -7.03 -9.71 17.93
N LEU A 212 -7.05 -8.48 18.43
CA LEU A 212 -7.51 -8.17 19.80
C LEU A 212 -8.91 -8.73 20.04
N LEU A 213 -9.87 -8.49 19.14
CA LEU A 213 -11.23 -9.01 19.26
C LEU A 213 -11.26 -10.54 19.31
N ALA A 214 -10.45 -11.22 18.51
CA ALA A 214 -10.35 -12.68 18.50
C ALA A 214 -9.81 -13.23 19.83
N VAL A 215 -8.72 -12.65 20.33
CA VAL A 215 -8.08 -13.07 21.57
C VAL A 215 -8.98 -12.82 22.79
N CYS A 216 -9.61 -11.65 22.87
CA CYS A 216 -10.56 -11.33 23.94
C CYS A 216 -11.80 -12.24 23.93
N ARG A 217 -12.30 -12.57 22.73
CA ARG A 217 -13.41 -13.53 22.61
C ARG A 217 -13.03 -14.92 23.15
N THR A 218 -11.81 -15.36 22.87
CA THR A 218 -11.29 -16.63 23.43
C THR A 218 -11.16 -16.56 24.95
N ALA A 219 -10.84 -15.39 25.52
CA ALA A 219 -10.81 -15.13 26.94
C ALA A 219 -12.21 -14.93 27.59
N GLY A 220 -13.29 -15.00 26.80
CA GLY A 220 -14.65 -15.00 27.30
C GLY A 220 -15.33 -13.62 27.37
N PHE A 221 -14.75 -12.57 26.76
CA PHE A 221 -15.35 -11.23 26.76
C PHE A 221 -15.19 -10.51 25.44
N MET A 222 -15.93 -9.41 25.29
CA MET A 222 -15.78 -8.46 24.17
C MET A 222 -15.17 -7.16 24.68
N PRO A 223 -14.02 -6.74 24.16
CA PRO A 223 -13.34 -5.55 24.67
C PRO A 223 -14.09 -4.28 24.28
N ASN A 224 -14.13 -3.33 25.21
CA ASN A 224 -14.55 -1.96 24.92
C ASN A 224 -13.39 -1.20 24.26
N VAL A 225 -13.35 -1.16 22.94
CA VAL A 225 -12.30 -0.46 22.17
C VAL A 225 -12.67 1.01 22.06
N ALA A 226 -11.99 1.86 22.85
CA ALA A 226 -12.28 3.29 22.96
C ALA A 226 -11.63 4.12 21.81
N PHE A 227 -10.52 3.62 21.21
CA PHE A 227 -9.76 4.29 20.14
C PHE A 227 -9.22 3.26 19.14
#